data_7656ed7d23cffc6877cb4a2393809df7
#
_entry.id   7656ed7d23cffc6877cb4a2393809df7
#
_cell.length_a   1.000
_cell.length_b   1.000
_cell.length_c   1.000
_cell.angle_alpha   90.00
_cell.angle_beta   90.00
_cell.angle_gamma   90.00
#
_symmetry.space_group_name_H-M   'P 1'
#
loop_
_entity.id
_entity.type
_entity.pdbx_description
1 polymer ?
#
loop_
_entity_poly.entity_id
_entity_poly.type
_entity_poly.pdbx_seq_one_letter_code
_entity_poly.pdbx_strand_id
1 'polypeptide(L)'
;MASLKKRAKEFETPYPVTKAITKGDAVTKLSMFVMGLGNLAHKQIVKGILFLAVEIAYLLFMIEGGINNLYHLITLGGRAQEEVWNEAKGIYEYTGGDMTILFLLYGVATIFITVLFFMIWRVNMKSAYEVECRAKEGKHINTIKEDLEALVDKRLHWTLLTLPILGIVIFTILPLVFMICMAFTSYSKVGDHLTIFHWVGLKNFSTVLGMGNSIGKTFWSVLGWTLIWAVLATFLNYILGMILAIVINRKTTRIKGFWRFCFMLSATIPQFVSLLLMRTMLKDNGLINNLLVQAGLISSPLPFLTNATWARATVVIINLWVGIPFTMMQVTGILQNIPGELYEAARVDGAGPVTIFFKITLPYMLFVTTPYLITTFTGNINNFNVIYLLTAGAPVPVGATAGKTDLLVTWLYKLTVDLQYFNVGAVVGILTFVILAVVSLITYRNTGSYKNEEGFQ
;
A
#
# COMPACT_ATOMS: atom_id res chain seq x y z
N MET A 1 9.05 10.91 -26.91
CA MET A 1 8.91 12.25 -26.27
C MET A 1 8.13 13.26 -27.11
N ALA A 2 8.28 13.32 -28.42
CA ALA A 2 7.52 14.24 -29.29
C ALA A 2 6.02 13.90 -29.38
N SER A 3 5.65 12.62 -29.42
CA SER A 3 4.25 12.16 -29.44
C SER A 3 3.51 12.43 -28.11
N LEU A 4 4.17 12.28 -26.98
CA LEU A 4 3.62 12.61 -25.65
C LEU A 4 3.40 14.14 -25.49
N LYS A 5 4.30 14.96 -26.02
CA LYS A 5 4.11 16.42 -26.05
C LYS A 5 2.99 16.85 -26.98
N LYS A 6 2.74 16.13 -28.09
CA LYS A 6 1.62 16.38 -29.01
C LYS A 6 0.29 15.98 -28.39
N ARG A 7 0.19 14.81 -27.72
CA ARG A 7 -1.00 14.41 -26.94
C ARG A 7 -1.29 15.34 -25.75
N ALA A 8 -0.26 15.80 -25.04
CA ALA A 8 -0.44 16.78 -23.95
C ALA A 8 -1.03 18.12 -24.42
N LYS A 9 -0.74 18.54 -25.67
CA LYS A 9 -1.35 19.76 -26.27
C LYS A 9 -2.81 19.56 -26.66
N GLU A 10 -3.25 18.36 -27.02
CA GLU A 10 -4.66 18.07 -27.32
C GLU A 10 -5.56 18.08 -26.09
N PHE A 11 -5.01 17.90 -24.88
CA PHE A 11 -5.73 17.95 -23.60
C PHE A 11 -5.57 19.29 -22.84
N GLU A 12 -4.91 20.28 -23.43
CA GLU A 12 -4.89 21.63 -22.83
C GLU A 12 -6.32 22.18 -22.81
N THR A 13 -6.85 22.39 -21.59
CA THR A 13 -8.12 23.10 -21.43
C THR A 13 -7.96 24.47 -22.09
N PRO A 14 -8.90 24.91 -22.95
CA PRO A 14 -8.78 26.18 -23.66
C PRO A 14 -8.71 27.40 -22.73
N TYR A 15 -9.05 27.21 -21.45
CA TYR A 15 -9.15 28.24 -20.41
C TYR A 15 -8.21 27.95 -19.21
N PRO A 16 -6.88 28.01 -19.38
CA PRO A 16 -5.96 27.75 -18.28
C PRO A 16 -5.95 28.92 -17.27
N VAL A 17 -5.70 28.59 -15.98
CA VAL A 17 -5.64 29.57 -14.88
C VAL A 17 -4.63 30.71 -15.17
N THR A 18 -3.50 30.40 -15.81
CA THR A 18 -2.51 31.40 -16.20
C THR A 18 -3.06 32.48 -17.13
N LYS A 19 -3.93 32.11 -18.08
CA LYS A 19 -4.63 33.06 -18.94
C LYS A 19 -5.70 33.82 -18.17
N ALA A 20 -6.40 33.19 -17.24
CA ALA A 20 -7.38 33.87 -16.39
C ALA A 20 -6.73 35.01 -15.60
N ILE A 21 -5.55 34.79 -15.04
CA ILE A 21 -4.79 35.80 -14.28
C ILE A 21 -4.23 36.90 -15.19
N THR A 22 -3.65 36.54 -16.35
CA THR A 22 -2.94 37.49 -17.21
C THR A 22 -3.87 38.26 -18.16
N LYS A 23 -4.86 37.58 -18.76
CA LYS A 23 -5.73 38.10 -19.83
C LYS A 23 -7.18 38.29 -19.42
N GLY A 24 -7.60 37.78 -18.25
CA GLY A 24 -8.93 37.94 -17.72
C GLY A 24 -9.28 39.40 -17.47
N ASP A 25 -10.56 39.74 -17.53
CA ASP A 25 -11.07 41.06 -17.18
C ASP A 25 -10.99 41.34 -15.67
N ALA A 26 -11.42 42.53 -15.25
CA ALA A 26 -11.37 42.90 -13.83
C ALA A 26 -12.17 41.97 -12.93
N VAL A 27 -13.34 41.49 -13.40
CA VAL A 27 -14.22 40.59 -12.62
C VAL A 27 -13.62 39.20 -12.48
N THR A 28 -13.05 38.65 -13.56
CA THR A 28 -12.35 37.38 -13.54
C THR A 28 -11.12 37.45 -12.61
N LYS A 29 -10.35 38.55 -12.64
CA LYS A 29 -9.21 38.77 -11.72
C LYS A 29 -9.67 38.91 -10.26
N LEU A 30 -10.77 39.62 -10.00
CA LEU A 30 -11.34 39.71 -8.66
C LEU A 30 -11.83 38.36 -8.13
N SER A 31 -12.18 37.40 -8.99
CA SER A 31 -12.50 36.02 -8.60
C SER A 31 -11.32 35.25 -7.99
N MET A 32 -10.10 35.81 -8.02
CA MET A 32 -8.96 35.28 -7.23
C MET A 32 -9.16 35.48 -5.73
N PHE A 33 -9.81 36.58 -5.34
CA PHE A 33 -9.97 37.01 -3.95
C PHE A 33 -11.38 36.74 -3.42
N VAL A 34 -12.39 36.75 -4.32
CA VAL A 34 -13.78 36.46 -4.00
C VAL A 34 -14.27 35.40 -4.98
N MET A 35 -14.23 34.14 -4.56
CA MET A 35 -14.59 33.02 -5.42
C MET A 35 -16.05 33.12 -5.89
N GLY A 36 -16.27 32.75 -7.14
CA GLY A 36 -17.60 32.77 -7.75
C GLY A 36 -18.01 34.11 -8.36
N LEU A 37 -17.29 35.22 -8.12
CA LEU A 37 -17.67 36.55 -8.61
C LEU A 37 -17.80 36.60 -10.14
N GLY A 38 -16.87 35.97 -10.87
CA GLY A 38 -16.93 35.87 -12.33
C GLY A 38 -18.16 35.12 -12.83
N ASN A 39 -18.55 34.05 -12.14
CA ASN A 39 -19.76 33.29 -12.47
C ASN A 39 -21.05 34.09 -12.16
N LEU A 40 -21.09 34.79 -11.01
CA LEU A 40 -22.19 35.63 -10.62
C LEU A 40 -22.45 36.76 -11.63
N ALA A 41 -21.38 37.47 -12.04
CA ALA A 41 -21.46 38.55 -13.01
C ALA A 41 -22.03 38.11 -14.37
N HIS A 42 -21.85 36.85 -14.74
CA HIS A 42 -22.35 36.28 -15.98
C HIS A 42 -23.58 35.38 -15.78
N LYS A 43 -24.39 35.65 -14.74
CA LYS A 43 -25.70 35.02 -14.44
C LYS A 43 -25.64 33.52 -14.09
N GLN A 44 -24.48 32.95 -13.84
CA GLN A 44 -24.35 31.58 -13.25
C GLN A 44 -24.46 31.66 -11.71
N ILE A 45 -25.64 32.08 -11.21
CA ILE A 45 -25.84 32.43 -9.80
C ILE A 45 -25.55 31.27 -8.87
N VAL A 46 -26.11 30.09 -9.10
CA VAL A 46 -25.91 28.93 -8.17
C VAL A 46 -24.46 28.49 -8.11
N LYS A 47 -23.78 28.43 -9.24
CA LYS A 47 -22.35 28.04 -9.30
C LYS A 47 -21.47 29.06 -8.60
N GLY A 48 -21.78 30.36 -8.80
CA GLY A 48 -21.05 31.43 -8.11
C GLY A 48 -21.24 31.40 -6.60
N ILE A 49 -22.49 31.18 -6.12
CA ILE A 49 -22.79 31.02 -4.69
C ILE A 49 -22.11 29.82 -4.10
N LEU A 50 -22.04 28.68 -4.80
CA LEU A 50 -21.34 27.48 -4.34
C LEU A 50 -19.84 27.73 -4.15
N PHE A 51 -19.19 28.41 -5.09
CA PHE A 51 -17.78 28.79 -4.94
C PHE A 51 -17.57 29.73 -3.77
N LEU A 52 -18.41 30.75 -3.62
CA LEU A 52 -18.36 31.68 -2.50
C LEU A 52 -18.58 30.97 -1.15
N ALA A 53 -19.53 30.06 -1.08
CA ALA A 53 -19.80 29.28 0.13
C ALA A 53 -18.61 28.42 0.54
N VAL A 54 -17.90 27.80 -0.41
CA VAL A 54 -16.66 27.06 -0.15
C VAL A 54 -15.58 27.98 0.40
N GLU A 55 -15.42 29.18 -0.16
CA GLU A 55 -14.45 30.15 0.34
C GLU A 55 -14.78 30.60 1.76
N ILE A 56 -16.01 30.98 2.03
CA ILE A 56 -16.46 31.40 3.36
C ILE A 56 -16.25 30.25 4.37
N ALA A 57 -16.63 29.03 4.03
CA ALA A 57 -16.45 27.88 4.89
C ALA A 57 -14.98 27.62 5.21
N TYR A 58 -14.09 27.74 4.20
CA TYR A 58 -12.65 27.59 4.41
C TYR A 58 -12.08 28.71 5.28
N LEU A 59 -12.46 29.97 5.05
CA LEU A 59 -11.99 31.10 5.86
C LEU A 59 -12.45 30.97 7.32
N LEU A 60 -13.71 30.61 7.56
CA LEU A 60 -14.23 30.34 8.90
C LEU A 60 -13.43 29.21 9.57
N PHE A 61 -13.25 28.09 8.89
CA PHE A 61 -12.43 26.98 9.39
C PHE A 61 -11.00 27.43 9.75
N MET A 62 -10.36 28.25 8.93
CA MET A 62 -9.02 28.75 9.19
C MET A 62 -8.99 29.68 10.40
N ILE A 63 -10.00 30.54 10.59
CA ILE A 63 -10.09 31.46 11.73
C ILE A 63 -10.41 30.71 13.03
N GLU A 64 -11.34 29.76 13.00
CA GLU A 64 -11.75 29.00 14.20
C GLU A 64 -10.67 28.07 14.73
N GLY A 65 -9.85 27.49 13.86
CA GLY A 65 -8.84 26.53 14.32
C GLY A 65 -7.73 26.20 13.32
N GLY A 66 -7.95 26.39 12.03
CA GLY A 66 -7.00 25.96 10.98
C GLY A 66 -5.61 26.60 11.13
N ILE A 67 -5.55 27.90 11.41
CA ILE A 67 -4.27 28.61 11.65
C ILE A 67 -3.56 28.06 12.87
N ASN A 68 -4.31 27.82 13.95
CA ASN A 68 -3.78 27.25 15.17
C ASN A 68 -3.28 25.80 14.97
N ASN A 69 -3.99 25.01 14.20
CA ASN A 69 -3.57 23.64 13.81
C ASN A 69 -2.25 23.64 13.03
N LEU A 70 -2.07 24.58 12.10
CA LEU A 70 -0.80 24.73 11.36
C LEU A 70 0.34 25.22 12.26
N TYR A 71 0.06 26.11 13.18
CA TYR A 71 1.04 26.54 14.18
C TYR A 71 1.47 25.37 15.08
N HIS A 72 0.51 24.60 15.58
CA HIS A 72 0.81 23.44 16.41
C HIS A 72 1.42 22.28 15.62
N LEU A 73 1.21 22.16 14.32
CA LEU A 73 1.93 21.20 13.48
C LEU A 73 3.45 21.46 13.49
N ILE A 74 3.86 22.72 13.56
CA ILE A 74 5.28 23.09 13.60
C ILE A 74 5.85 22.92 15.01
N THR A 75 5.14 23.40 16.03
CA THR A 75 5.62 23.43 17.42
C THR A 75 5.38 22.14 18.18
N LEU A 76 4.36 21.37 17.82
CA LEU A 76 3.87 20.16 18.48
C LEU A 76 3.41 20.35 19.93
N GLY A 77 3.39 21.59 20.43
CA GLY A 77 3.06 21.88 21.82
C GLY A 77 4.19 21.51 22.79
N GLY A 78 3.98 21.67 24.07
CA GLY A 78 5.00 21.40 25.08
C GLY A 78 4.50 21.45 26.52
N ARG A 79 3.21 21.75 26.72
CA ARG A 79 2.63 21.82 28.08
C ARG A 79 2.25 20.42 28.56
N ALA A 80 2.98 19.93 29.57
CA ALA A 80 2.62 18.70 30.24
C ALA A 80 1.27 18.87 30.97
N GLN A 81 0.55 17.77 31.12
CA GLN A 81 -0.61 17.68 31.95
C GLN A 81 -0.13 17.67 33.40
N GLU A 82 -0.60 18.59 34.23
CA GLU A 82 -0.23 18.68 35.64
C GLU A 82 -1.45 18.37 36.52
N GLU A 83 -1.24 17.67 37.62
CA GLU A 83 -2.25 17.47 38.65
C GLU A 83 -2.34 18.73 39.51
N VAL A 84 -3.48 19.40 39.51
CA VAL A 84 -3.75 20.58 40.37
C VAL A 84 -4.86 20.24 41.32
N TRP A 85 -4.65 20.54 42.60
CA TRP A 85 -5.67 20.38 43.63
C TRP A 85 -6.80 21.40 43.43
N ASN A 86 -8.01 20.92 43.20
CA ASN A 86 -9.20 21.76 43.15
C ASN A 86 -9.84 21.86 44.55
N GLU A 87 -9.61 22.98 45.24
CA GLU A 87 -10.14 23.20 46.58
C GLU A 87 -11.67 23.17 46.66
N ALA A 88 -12.37 23.60 45.59
CA ALA A 88 -13.82 23.63 45.54
C ALA A 88 -14.44 22.22 45.45
N LYS A 89 -13.75 21.26 44.87
CA LYS A 89 -14.21 19.88 44.69
C LYS A 89 -13.53 18.89 45.61
N GLY A 90 -12.46 19.27 46.31
CA GLY A 90 -11.68 18.41 47.17
C GLY A 90 -10.99 17.22 46.47
N ILE A 91 -10.67 17.38 45.19
CA ILE A 91 -10.03 16.34 44.35
C ILE A 91 -8.90 16.94 43.54
N TYR A 92 -7.95 16.09 43.14
CA TYR A 92 -6.97 16.45 42.11
C TYR A 92 -7.62 16.43 40.73
N GLU A 93 -7.48 17.52 39.99
CA GLU A 93 -7.89 17.62 38.58
C GLU A 93 -6.65 17.77 37.70
N TYR A 94 -6.68 17.11 36.54
CA TYR A 94 -5.62 17.32 35.57
C TYR A 94 -5.85 18.61 34.79
N THR A 95 -4.83 19.45 34.70
CA THR A 95 -4.85 20.62 33.81
C THR A 95 -4.92 20.15 32.38
N GLY A 96 -5.52 20.96 31.50
CA GLY A 96 -5.51 20.71 30.05
C GLY A 96 -4.08 20.76 29.51
N GLY A 97 -3.42 19.62 29.45
CA GLY A 97 -2.12 19.48 28.77
C GLY A 97 -2.28 19.41 27.24
N ASP A 98 -1.17 19.60 26.53
CA ASP A 98 -1.13 19.49 25.09
C ASP A 98 -1.19 18.02 24.66
N MET A 99 -2.10 17.69 23.74
CA MET A 99 -2.16 16.36 23.09
C MET A 99 -1.45 16.43 21.74
N THR A 100 -0.14 16.25 21.76
CA THR A 100 0.73 16.43 20.58
C THR A 100 0.32 15.56 19.39
N ILE A 101 -0.23 14.36 19.63
CA ILE A 101 -0.74 13.48 18.57
C ILE A 101 -1.92 14.10 17.82
N LEU A 102 -2.81 14.81 18.52
CA LEU A 102 -3.94 15.52 17.90
C LEU A 102 -3.46 16.74 17.12
N PHE A 103 -2.47 17.46 17.64
CA PHE A 103 -1.87 18.58 16.92
C PHE A 103 -1.23 18.14 15.60
N LEU A 104 -0.50 17.04 15.61
CA LEU A 104 0.04 16.45 14.40
C LEU A 104 -1.09 16.04 13.42
N LEU A 105 -2.13 15.36 13.92
CA LEU A 105 -3.24 14.89 13.10
C LEU A 105 -4.03 16.05 12.47
N TYR A 106 -4.44 17.02 13.30
CA TYR A 106 -5.21 18.17 12.83
C TYR A 106 -4.38 19.07 11.94
N GLY A 107 -3.09 19.21 12.20
CA GLY A 107 -2.18 19.96 11.34
C GLY A 107 -2.07 19.32 9.94
N VAL A 108 -1.85 18.01 9.88
CA VAL A 108 -1.82 17.27 8.60
C VAL A 108 -3.18 17.38 7.89
N ALA A 109 -4.30 17.16 8.60
CA ALA A 109 -5.65 17.29 8.03
C ALA A 109 -5.89 18.71 7.47
N THR A 110 -5.43 19.76 8.18
CA THR A 110 -5.55 21.15 7.72
C THR A 110 -4.77 21.40 6.43
N ILE A 111 -3.60 20.78 6.26
CA ILE A 111 -2.86 20.84 4.97
C ILE A 111 -3.71 20.23 3.84
N PHE A 112 -4.32 19.07 4.08
CA PHE A 112 -5.18 18.41 3.07
C PHE A 112 -6.39 19.28 2.70
N ILE A 113 -7.06 19.86 3.69
CA ILE A 113 -8.19 20.80 3.47
C ILE A 113 -7.72 22.02 2.66
N THR A 114 -6.55 22.57 2.98
CA THR A 114 -5.97 23.69 2.28
C THR A 114 -5.64 23.35 0.81
N VAL A 115 -5.04 22.18 0.57
CA VAL A 115 -4.77 21.69 -0.80
C VAL A 115 -6.07 21.53 -1.58
N LEU A 116 -7.10 20.93 -0.97
CA LEU A 116 -8.43 20.77 -1.58
C LEU A 116 -9.05 22.14 -1.92
N PHE A 117 -8.98 23.10 -1.00
CA PHE A 117 -9.43 24.47 -1.25
C PHE A 117 -8.73 25.09 -2.48
N PHE A 118 -7.40 24.99 -2.58
CA PHE A 118 -6.68 25.52 -3.73
C PHE A 118 -7.00 24.75 -5.03
N MET A 119 -7.34 23.47 -4.96
CA MET A 119 -7.83 22.73 -6.13
C MET A 119 -9.20 23.28 -6.59
N ILE A 120 -10.14 23.55 -5.66
CA ILE A 120 -11.42 24.16 -5.97
C ILE A 120 -11.25 25.59 -6.47
N TRP A 121 -10.35 26.38 -5.85
CA TRP A 121 -9.99 27.71 -6.31
C TRP A 121 -9.50 27.72 -7.78
N ARG A 122 -8.67 26.73 -8.16
CA ARG A 122 -8.25 26.57 -9.58
C ARG A 122 -9.43 26.29 -10.49
N VAL A 123 -10.40 25.51 -10.05
CA VAL A 123 -11.62 25.22 -10.81
C VAL A 123 -12.45 26.49 -10.95
N ASN A 124 -12.62 27.27 -9.88
CA ASN A 124 -13.29 28.58 -9.90
C ASN A 124 -12.65 29.52 -10.92
N MET A 125 -11.33 29.70 -10.90
CA MET A 125 -10.61 30.58 -11.83
C MET A 125 -10.78 30.16 -13.29
N LYS A 126 -10.73 28.84 -13.59
CA LYS A 126 -11.01 28.32 -14.93
C LYS A 126 -12.44 28.60 -15.36
N SER A 127 -13.39 28.40 -14.46
CA SER A 127 -14.82 28.62 -14.71
C SER A 127 -15.12 30.09 -14.99
N ALA A 128 -14.58 31.00 -14.18
CA ALA A 128 -14.75 32.44 -14.36
C ALA A 128 -14.22 32.91 -15.72
N TYR A 129 -13.02 32.46 -16.10
CA TYR A 129 -12.41 32.80 -17.38
C TYR A 129 -13.11 32.19 -18.58
N GLU A 130 -13.60 30.95 -18.46
CA GLU A 130 -14.41 30.28 -19.49
C GLU A 130 -15.68 31.10 -19.80
N VAL A 131 -16.39 31.51 -18.74
CA VAL A 131 -17.65 32.27 -18.88
C VAL A 131 -17.40 33.65 -19.48
N GLU A 132 -16.32 34.34 -19.07
CA GLU A 132 -15.89 35.60 -19.67
C GLU A 132 -15.62 35.46 -21.17
N CYS A 133 -14.83 34.47 -21.57
CA CYS A 133 -14.50 34.27 -22.98
C CYS A 133 -15.74 33.94 -23.81
N ARG A 134 -16.63 33.08 -23.31
CA ARG A 134 -17.88 32.74 -23.97
C ARG A 134 -18.81 33.96 -24.12
N ALA A 135 -18.87 34.80 -23.08
CA ALA A 135 -19.65 36.04 -23.13
C ALA A 135 -19.12 37.01 -24.19
N LYS A 136 -17.77 37.19 -24.27
CA LYS A 136 -17.13 38.04 -25.28
C LYS A 136 -17.30 37.53 -26.71
N GLU A 137 -17.34 36.22 -26.89
CA GLU A 137 -17.54 35.56 -28.17
C GLU A 137 -19.02 35.43 -28.57
N GLY A 138 -19.95 35.89 -27.73
CA GLY A 138 -21.40 35.76 -27.95
C GLY A 138 -21.88 34.29 -27.92
N LYS A 139 -21.11 33.40 -27.32
CA LYS A 139 -21.46 31.97 -27.19
C LYS A 139 -22.37 31.74 -26.01
N HIS A 140 -23.17 30.70 -26.11
CA HIS A 140 -24.06 30.27 -25.03
C HIS A 140 -23.28 29.98 -23.73
N ILE A 141 -23.79 30.50 -22.62
CA ILE A 141 -23.29 30.24 -21.27
C ILE A 141 -24.17 29.18 -20.65
N ASN A 142 -23.56 28.10 -20.17
CA ASN A 142 -24.30 26.96 -19.62
C ASN A 142 -25.17 27.39 -18.43
N THR A 143 -26.40 26.95 -18.42
CA THR A 143 -27.30 26.98 -17.26
C THR A 143 -26.91 25.91 -16.24
N ILE A 144 -27.44 26.02 -15.02
CA ILE A 144 -27.19 25.00 -13.99
C ILE A 144 -27.68 23.61 -14.42
N LYS A 145 -28.77 23.53 -15.16
CA LYS A 145 -29.34 22.27 -15.67
C LYS A 145 -28.36 21.62 -16.64
N GLU A 146 -27.83 22.40 -17.58
CA GLU A 146 -26.82 21.92 -18.54
C GLU A 146 -25.48 21.50 -17.86
N ASP A 147 -25.05 22.23 -16.81
CA ASP A 147 -23.89 21.85 -16.02
C ASP A 147 -24.12 20.54 -15.25
N LEU A 148 -25.35 20.31 -14.71
CA LEU A 148 -25.71 19.04 -14.06
C LEU A 148 -25.83 17.89 -15.07
N GLU A 149 -26.43 18.12 -16.23
CA GLU A 149 -26.49 17.15 -17.32
C GLU A 149 -25.07 16.78 -17.80
N ALA A 150 -24.18 17.77 -17.89
CA ALA A 150 -22.76 17.51 -18.23
C ALA A 150 -22.02 16.64 -17.22
N LEU A 151 -22.40 16.67 -15.93
CA LEU A 151 -21.83 15.77 -14.91
C LEU A 151 -22.26 14.32 -15.11
N VAL A 152 -23.44 14.08 -15.70
CA VAL A 152 -23.96 12.72 -15.95
C VAL A 152 -23.59 12.21 -17.35
N ASP A 153 -23.21 13.10 -18.26
CA ASP A 153 -22.82 12.76 -19.64
C ASP A 153 -21.32 13.02 -19.88
N LYS A 154 -20.95 14.23 -20.29
CA LYS A 154 -19.60 14.58 -20.75
C LYS A 154 -18.54 14.47 -19.64
N ARG A 155 -18.90 14.69 -18.39
CA ARG A 155 -18.03 14.66 -17.20
C ARG A 155 -18.33 13.49 -16.26
N LEU A 156 -19.03 12.46 -16.73
CA LEU A 156 -19.42 11.29 -15.95
C LEU A 156 -18.24 10.64 -15.24
N HIS A 157 -17.07 10.58 -15.89
CA HIS A 157 -15.85 10.04 -15.29
C HIS A 157 -15.41 10.80 -14.02
N TRP A 158 -15.57 12.14 -13.97
CA TRP A 158 -15.31 12.91 -12.74
C TRP A 158 -16.31 12.58 -11.65
N THR A 159 -17.60 12.52 -12.00
CA THR A 159 -18.67 12.20 -11.04
C THR A 159 -18.47 10.82 -10.41
N LEU A 160 -18.17 9.81 -11.21
CA LEU A 160 -17.95 8.45 -10.72
C LEU A 160 -16.66 8.31 -9.93
N LEU A 161 -15.58 9.02 -10.30
CA LEU A 161 -14.28 8.89 -9.64
C LEU A 161 -14.13 9.77 -8.39
N THR A 162 -14.94 10.81 -8.22
CA THR A 162 -14.81 11.74 -7.08
C THR A 162 -14.93 11.02 -5.74
N LEU A 163 -15.96 10.18 -5.56
CA LEU A 163 -16.18 9.48 -4.29
C LEU A 163 -15.05 8.46 -3.97
N PRO A 164 -14.64 7.59 -4.90
CA PRO A 164 -13.46 6.74 -4.69
C PRO A 164 -12.18 7.52 -4.40
N ILE A 165 -11.90 8.62 -5.13
CA ILE A 165 -10.70 9.44 -4.90
C ILE A 165 -10.74 10.07 -3.51
N LEU A 166 -11.86 10.63 -3.08
CA LEU A 166 -12.02 11.17 -1.73
C LEU A 166 -11.79 10.08 -0.67
N GLY A 167 -12.34 8.88 -0.88
CA GLY A 167 -12.10 7.74 -0.01
C GLY A 167 -10.61 7.39 0.10
N ILE A 168 -9.89 7.34 -1.02
CA ILE A 168 -8.43 7.10 -1.04
C ILE A 168 -7.69 8.22 -0.29
N VAL A 169 -8.04 9.48 -0.52
CA VAL A 169 -7.40 10.61 0.15
C VAL A 169 -7.60 10.54 1.67
N ILE A 170 -8.82 10.31 2.13
CA ILE A 170 -9.15 10.34 3.57
C ILE A 170 -8.65 9.07 4.30
N PHE A 171 -8.84 7.89 3.71
CA PHE A 171 -8.58 6.62 4.41
C PHE A 171 -7.22 5.99 4.08
N THR A 172 -6.53 6.47 3.04
CA THR A 172 -5.22 5.92 2.66
C THR A 172 -4.13 6.98 2.70
N ILE A 173 -4.29 8.10 1.97
CA ILE A 173 -3.19 9.07 1.84
C ILE A 173 -2.99 9.87 3.13
N LEU A 174 -4.06 10.33 3.77
CA LEU A 174 -3.95 11.10 5.02
C LEU A 174 -3.29 10.28 6.15
N PRO A 175 -3.73 9.04 6.48
CA PRO A 175 -3.05 8.20 7.45
C PRO A 175 -1.60 7.87 7.07
N LEU A 176 -1.31 7.69 5.78
CA LEU A 176 0.05 7.44 5.29
C LEU A 176 0.96 8.65 5.54
N VAL A 177 0.50 9.87 5.21
CA VAL A 177 1.27 11.10 5.49
C VAL A 177 1.46 11.30 6.98
N PHE A 178 0.43 11.03 7.79
CA PHE A 178 0.53 11.08 9.25
C PHE A 178 1.60 10.09 9.77
N MET A 179 1.60 8.84 9.30
CA MET A 179 2.63 7.85 9.63
C MET A 179 4.02 8.31 9.19
N ILE A 180 4.15 8.90 8.00
CA ILE A 180 5.43 9.46 7.54
C ILE A 180 5.90 10.56 8.49
N CYS A 181 5.03 11.47 8.91
CA CYS A 181 5.38 12.50 9.89
C CYS A 181 5.87 11.91 11.22
N MET A 182 5.25 10.84 11.71
CA MET A 182 5.68 10.15 12.93
C MET A 182 7.14 9.67 12.87
N ALA A 183 7.63 9.26 11.70
CA ALA A 183 9.02 8.83 11.53
C ALA A 183 10.04 9.93 11.87
N PHE A 184 9.64 11.19 11.81
CA PHE A 184 10.48 12.35 12.11
C PHE A 184 10.27 12.89 13.54
N THR A 185 9.44 12.24 14.35
CA THR A 185 9.14 12.65 15.73
C THR A 185 9.76 11.71 16.76
N SER A 186 9.76 12.11 18.03
CA SER A 186 10.16 11.25 19.15
C SER A 186 9.02 10.37 19.67
N TYR A 187 7.88 10.25 18.98
CA TYR A 187 6.69 9.54 19.44
C TYR A 187 6.96 8.07 19.73
N SER A 188 7.12 7.73 21.01
CA SER A 188 7.50 6.39 21.44
C SER A 188 7.25 6.24 22.95
N LYS A 189 7.03 4.99 23.39
CA LYS A 189 7.03 4.64 24.81
C LYS A 189 8.42 4.80 25.44
N VAL A 190 9.49 4.68 24.66
CA VAL A 190 10.85 4.93 25.15
C VAL A 190 10.99 6.41 25.50
N GLY A 191 11.34 6.68 26.76
CA GLY A 191 11.47 8.05 27.26
C GLY A 191 10.13 8.74 27.57
N ASP A 192 9.03 7.98 27.62
CA ASP A 192 7.67 8.47 27.95
C ASP A 192 7.16 9.59 27.03
N HIS A 193 7.42 9.45 25.72
CA HIS A 193 7.00 10.42 24.71
C HIS A 193 5.67 10.06 24.03
N LEU A 194 4.72 9.42 24.75
CA LEU A 194 3.41 9.07 24.19
C LEU A 194 2.40 10.23 24.25
N THR A 195 2.54 11.12 25.20
CA THR A 195 1.66 12.29 25.35
C THR A 195 2.27 13.52 24.69
N ILE A 196 3.52 13.81 25.01
CA ILE A 196 4.28 14.94 24.47
C ILE A 196 5.49 14.42 23.73
N PHE A 197 5.62 14.79 22.49
CA PHE A 197 6.74 14.47 21.61
C PHE A 197 7.12 15.68 20.75
N HIS A 198 8.27 15.63 20.16
CA HIS A 198 8.83 16.73 19.36
C HIS A 198 9.47 16.23 18.07
N TRP A 199 9.73 17.15 17.16
CA TRP A 199 10.44 16.84 15.92
C TRP A 199 11.90 16.49 16.21
N VAL A 200 12.38 15.34 15.69
CA VAL A 200 13.77 14.88 15.86
C VAL A 200 14.51 14.76 14.51
N GLY A 201 13.87 15.17 13.43
CA GLY A 201 14.43 15.07 12.08
C GLY A 201 14.78 13.63 11.69
N LEU A 202 15.98 13.41 11.17
CA LEU A 202 16.43 12.10 10.67
C LEU A 202 17.02 11.18 11.76
N LYS A 203 16.94 11.52 13.04
CA LYS A 203 17.52 10.73 14.14
C LYS A 203 17.02 9.28 14.15
N ASN A 204 15.73 9.06 13.95
CA ASN A 204 15.13 7.73 13.93
C ASN A 204 15.66 6.89 12.75
N PHE A 205 15.88 7.51 11.59
CA PHE A 205 16.48 6.84 10.43
C PHE A 205 17.94 6.40 10.74
N SER A 206 18.73 7.26 11.37
CA SER A 206 20.07 6.89 11.79
C SER A 206 20.08 5.78 12.83
N THR A 207 19.06 5.72 13.70
CA THR A 207 18.90 4.63 14.68
C THR A 207 18.59 3.30 13.99
N VAL A 208 17.67 3.28 13.02
CA VAL A 208 17.29 2.05 12.32
C VAL A 208 18.36 1.56 11.36
N LEU A 209 19.04 2.46 10.66
CA LEU A 209 20.07 2.09 9.69
C LEU A 209 21.44 1.83 10.32
N GLY A 210 21.67 2.40 11.51
CA GLY A 210 22.96 2.30 12.22
C GLY A 210 23.19 0.93 12.85
N MET A 211 24.30 0.27 12.53
CA MET A 211 24.67 -1.04 13.10
C MET A 211 25.21 -0.97 14.53
N GLY A 212 25.41 0.21 15.10
CA GLY A 212 25.97 0.39 16.44
C GLY A 212 24.97 0.08 17.58
N ASN A 213 23.68 -0.01 17.30
CA ASN A 213 22.62 -0.20 18.29
C ASN A 213 21.81 -1.49 18.02
N SER A 214 21.02 -1.93 18.99
CA SER A 214 20.22 -3.16 18.92
C SER A 214 19.17 -3.09 17.82
N ILE A 215 18.48 -1.95 17.64
CA ILE A 215 17.43 -1.77 16.64
C ILE A 215 17.99 -1.91 15.21
N GLY A 216 19.12 -1.26 14.93
CA GLY A 216 19.74 -1.34 13.61
C GLY A 216 20.27 -2.76 13.29
N LYS A 217 20.90 -3.44 14.25
CA LYS A 217 21.29 -4.85 14.08
C LYS A 217 20.08 -5.74 13.78
N THR A 218 18.99 -5.52 14.48
CA THR A 218 17.73 -6.24 14.27
C THR A 218 17.16 -5.95 12.89
N PHE A 219 17.13 -4.67 12.46
CA PHE A 219 16.63 -4.28 11.14
C PHE A 219 17.36 -5.04 10.01
N TRP A 220 18.68 -5.03 10.00
CA TRP A 220 19.47 -5.70 8.95
C TRP A 220 19.29 -7.22 8.96
N SER A 221 19.20 -7.83 10.16
CA SER A 221 18.93 -9.26 10.29
C SER A 221 17.56 -9.66 9.78
N VAL A 222 16.51 -8.88 10.13
CA VAL A 222 15.13 -9.11 9.70
C VAL A 222 14.98 -8.83 8.21
N LEU A 223 15.59 -7.76 7.68
CA LEU A 223 15.59 -7.45 6.25
C LEU A 223 16.21 -8.60 5.44
N GLY A 224 17.40 -9.09 5.85
CA GLY A 224 18.06 -10.21 5.17
C GLY A 224 17.17 -11.45 5.12
N TRP A 225 16.54 -11.82 6.25
CA TRP A 225 15.60 -12.94 6.28
C TRP A 225 14.35 -12.67 5.46
N THR A 226 13.78 -11.45 5.49
CA THR A 226 12.61 -11.08 4.69
C THR A 226 12.86 -11.26 3.20
N LEU A 227 14.06 -10.88 2.71
CA LEU A 227 14.41 -11.06 1.30
C LEU A 227 14.59 -12.54 0.94
N ILE A 228 15.26 -13.32 1.79
CA ILE A 228 15.40 -14.78 1.59
C ILE A 228 14.03 -15.45 1.56
N TRP A 229 13.17 -15.13 2.52
CA TRP A 229 11.80 -15.61 2.57
C TRP A 229 11.02 -15.26 1.29
N ALA A 230 11.06 -14.01 0.86
CA ALA A 230 10.31 -13.57 -0.32
C ALA A 230 10.76 -14.31 -1.59
N VAL A 231 12.06 -14.54 -1.75
CA VAL A 231 12.62 -15.36 -2.85
C VAL A 231 12.11 -16.80 -2.75
N LEU A 232 12.31 -17.46 -1.61
CA LEU A 232 11.91 -18.85 -1.43
C LEU A 232 10.39 -19.02 -1.59
N ALA A 233 9.59 -18.17 -0.94
CA ALA A 233 8.14 -18.22 -0.99
C ALA A 233 7.59 -17.96 -2.40
N THR A 234 8.23 -17.11 -3.20
CA THR A 234 7.77 -16.82 -4.57
C THR A 234 8.21 -17.92 -5.53
N PHE A 235 9.51 -18.18 -5.61
CA PHE A 235 10.04 -19.05 -6.66
C PHE A 235 9.75 -20.54 -6.40
N LEU A 236 9.78 -21.01 -5.15
CA LEU A 236 9.42 -22.41 -4.87
C LEU A 236 7.95 -22.66 -5.14
N ASN A 237 7.04 -21.75 -4.73
CA ASN A 237 5.62 -21.86 -5.06
C ASN A 237 5.40 -21.88 -6.58
N TYR A 238 6.09 -20.99 -7.30
CA TYR A 238 5.95 -20.92 -8.76
C TYR A 238 6.44 -22.19 -9.45
N ILE A 239 7.65 -22.65 -9.13
CA ILE A 239 8.25 -23.84 -9.73
C ILE A 239 7.41 -25.08 -9.43
N LEU A 240 7.07 -25.30 -8.14
CA LEU A 240 6.32 -26.48 -7.73
C LEU A 240 4.87 -26.44 -8.24
N GLY A 241 4.24 -25.28 -8.24
CA GLY A 241 2.91 -25.09 -8.81
C GLY A 241 2.88 -25.32 -10.33
N MET A 242 3.92 -24.87 -11.04
CA MET A 242 4.07 -25.11 -12.48
C MET A 242 4.29 -26.60 -12.78
N ILE A 243 5.17 -27.28 -12.03
CA ILE A 243 5.38 -28.72 -12.19
C ILE A 243 4.08 -29.46 -11.95
N LEU A 244 3.35 -29.15 -10.90
CA LEU A 244 2.08 -29.76 -10.59
C LEU A 244 1.03 -29.52 -11.69
N ALA A 245 0.94 -28.29 -12.20
CA ALA A 245 0.05 -27.95 -13.31
C ALA A 245 0.37 -28.76 -14.58
N ILE A 246 1.66 -28.88 -14.93
CA ILE A 246 2.10 -29.66 -16.09
C ILE A 246 1.73 -31.14 -15.91
N VAL A 247 1.98 -31.73 -14.73
CA VAL A 247 1.67 -33.13 -14.44
C VAL A 247 0.17 -33.40 -14.54
N ILE A 248 -0.66 -32.55 -13.95
CA ILE A 248 -2.12 -32.70 -14.00
C ILE A 248 -2.66 -32.54 -15.43
N ASN A 249 -2.09 -31.64 -16.22
CA ASN A 249 -2.58 -31.34 -17.57
C ASN A 249 -2.08 -32.32 -18.63
N ARG A 250 -1.16 -33.24 -18.32
CA ARG A 250 -0.70 -34.28 -19.27
C ARG A 250 -1.87 -35.06 -19.89
N LYS A 251 -1.74 -35.44 -21.15
CA LYS A 251 -2.76 -36.25 -21.86
C LYS A 251 -3.00 -37.60 -21.16
N THR A 252 -1.99 -38.17 -20.52
CA THR A 252 -2.04 -39.45 -19.80
C THR A 252 -2.70 -39.38 -18.41
N THR A 253 -2.83 -38.16 -17.83
CA THR A 253 -3.44 -38.01 -16.50
C THR A 253 -4.94 -38.19 -16.59
N ARG A 254 -5.47 -39.20 -15.88
CA ARG A 254 -6.89 -39.47 -15.76
C ARG A 254 -7.51 -38.61 -14.66
N ILE A 255 -8.80 -38.29 -14.80
CA ILE A 255 -9.60 -37.57 -13.78
C ILE A 255 -8.95 -36.25 -13.32
N LYS A 256 -8.54 -35.44 -14.29
CA LYS A 256 -7.85 -34.12 -14.04
C LYS A 256 -8.63 -33.22 -13.10
N GLY A 257 -9.97 -33.20 -13.21
CA GLY A 257 -10.85 -32.40 -12.37
C GLY A 257 -10.76 -32.80 -10.88
N PHE A 258 -10.72 -34.11 -10.61
CA PHE A 258 -10.57 -34.63 -9.24
C PHE A 258 -9.23 -34.18 -8.60
N TRP A 259 -8.12 -34.32 -9.31
CA TRP A 259 -6.82 -33.86 -8.81
C TRP A 259 -6.79 -32.36 -8.53
N ARG A 260 -7.30 -31.54 -9.45
CA ARG A 260 -7.43 -30.10 -9.23
C ARG A 260 -8.27 -29.79 -8.01
N PHE A 261 -9.41 -30.48 -7.82
CA PHE A 261 -10.25 -30.32 -6.65
C PHE A 261 -9.50 -30.67 -5.36
N CYS A 262 -8.81 -31.82 -5.30
CA CYS A 262 -8.05 -32.23 -4.13
C CYS A 262 -6.99 -31.20 -3.72
N PHE A 263 -6.23 -30.68 -4.67
CA PHE A 263 -5.22 -29.64 -4.37
C PHE A 263 -5.87 -28.31 -3.97
N MET A 264 -6.99 -27.93 -4.59
CA MET A 264 -7.70 -26.70 -4.25
C MET A 264 -8.37 -26.73 -2.87
N LEU A 265 -8.58 -27.88 -2.27
CA LEU A 265 -9.13 -27.98 -0.91
C LEU A 265 -8.31 -27.19 0.11
N SER A 266 -6.99 -27.18 0.00
CA SER A 266 -6.12 -26.39 0.90
C SER A 266 -6.32 -24.87 0.76
N ALA A 267 -6.71 -24.40 -0.43
CA ALA A 267 -7.00 -23.01 -0.70
C ALA A 267 -8.45 -22.61 -0.31
N THR A 268 -9.35 -23.58 -0.22
CA THR A 268 -10.76 -23.35 0.14
C THR A 268 -10.94 -23.15 1.64
N ILE A 269 -10.08 -23.77 2.45
CA ILE A 269 -10.09 -23.58 3.91
C ILE A 269 -9.51 -22.18 4.22
N PRO A 270 -10.19 -21.38 5.07
CA PRO A 270 -9.63 -20.08 5.47
C PRO A 270 -8.21 -20.19 6.01
N GLN A 271 -7.29 -19.42 5.45
CA GLN A 271 -5.84 -19.52 5.72
C GLN A 271 -5.51 -19.46 7.21
N PHE A 272 -6.21 -18.60 7.98
CA PHE A 272 -5.96 -18.46 9.42
C PHE A 272 -6.25 -19.74 10.19
N VAL A 273 -7.31 -20.48 9.82
CA VAL A 273 -7.67 -21.76 10.46
C VAL A 273 -6.56 -22.79 10.21
N SER A 274 -6.14 -22.91 8.95
CA SER A 274 -5.07 -23.84 8.56
C SER A 274 -3.76 -23.55 9.28
N LEU A 275 -3.36 -22.27 9.35
CA LEU A 275 -2.10 -21.87 9.98
C LEU A 275 -2.11 -22.08 11.50
N LEU A 276 -3.20 -21.75 12.20
CA LEU A 276 -3.33 -21.98 13.64
C LEU A 276 -3.38 -23.47 13.97
N LEU A 277 -4.04 -24.28 13.14
CA LEU A 277 -4.05 -25.73 13.29
C LEU A 277 -2.63 -26.29 13.11
N MET A 278 -1.92 -25.91 12.05
CA MET A 278 -0.53 -26.32 11.82
C MET A 278 0.40 -25.90 12.96
N ARG A 279 0.23 -24.68 13.48
CA ARG A 279 0.97 -24.24 14.69
C ARG A 279 0.77 -25.18 15.85
N THR A 280 -0.46 -25.63 16.09
CA THR A 280 -0.79 -26.55 17.20
C THR A 280 -0.23 -27.96 16.96
N MET A 281 -0.31 -28.46 15.73
CA MET A 281 0.20 -29.77 15.36
C MET A 281 1.72 -29.87 15.40
N LEU A 282 2.45 -28.75 15.12
CA LEU A 282 3.92 -28.68 15.02
C LEU A 282 4.60 -28.27 16.34
N LYS A 283 3.87 -28.07 17.43
CA LYS A 283 4.49 -27.87 18.76
C LYS A 283 5.31 -29.10 19.19
N ASP A 284 6.23 -28.89 20.13
CA ASP A 284 7.08 -29.98 20.64
C ASP A 284 6.23 -31.15 21.16
N ASN A 285 5.12 -30.88 21.86
CA ASN A 285 4.12 -31.88 22.29
C ASN A 285 2.93 -31.96 21.34
N GLY A 286 3.08 -31.56 20.07
CA GLY A 286 2.05 -31.59 19.06
C GLY A 286 1.83 -32.94 18.43
N LEU A 287 0.71 -33.10 17.69
CA LEU A 287 0.30 -34.36 17.07
C LEU A 287 1.40 -34.96 16.17
N ILE A 288 2.09 -34.12 15.38
CA ILE A 288 3.11 -34.60 14.42
C ILE A 288 4.30 -35.19 15.16
N ASN A 289 4.83 -34.53 16.16
CA ASN A 289 5.94 -35.07 16.98
C ASN A 289 5.52 -36.35 17.71
N ASN A 290 4.31 -36.41 18.30
CA ASN A 290 3.83 -37.59 18.98
C ASN A 290 3.68 -38.79 18.04
N LEU A 291 3.17 -38.59 16.83
CA LEU A 291 3.05 -39.65 15.83
C LEU A 291 4.43 -40.14 15.35
N LEU A 292 5.40 -39.24 15.15
CA LEU A 292 6.76 -39.59 14.71
C LEU A 292 7.51 -40.39 15.79
N VAL A 293 7.35 -40.02 17.07
CA VAL A 293 7.93 -40.73 18.21
C VAL A 293 7.27 -42.13 18.38
N GLN A 294 5.94 -42.20 18.34
CA GLN A 294 5.20 -43.46 18.44
C GLN A 294 5.49 -44.43 17.30
N ALA A 295 5.72 -43.91 16.09
CA ALA A 295 6.15 -44.70 14.94
C ALA A 295 7.63 -45.13 15.00
N GLY A 296 8.38 -44.71 16.01
CA GLY A 296 9.81 -45.02 16.15
C GLY A 296 10.72 -44.32 15.11
N LEU A 297 10.20 -43.33 14.40
CA LEU A 297 10.95 -42.59 13.37
C LEU A 297 11.93 -41.57 13.95
N ILE A 298 11.65 -41.07 15.14
CA ILE A 298 12.49 -40.12 15.89
C ILE A 298 12.53 -40.52 17.36
N SER A 299 13.66 -40.28 18.03
CA SER A 299 13.85 -40.58 19.46
C SER A 299 13.42 -39.43 20.38
N SER A 300 13.32 -38.22 19.87
CA SER A 300 12.89 -37.01 20.61
C SER A 300 12.13 -36.06 19.70
N PRO A 301 11.25 -35.22 20.23
CA PRO A 301 10.51 -34.23 19.45
C PRO A 301 11.42 -33.32 18.63
N LEU A 302 11.06 -33.11 17.36
CA LEU A 302 11.73 -32.16 16.49
C LEU A 302 11.33 -30.72 16.83
N PRO A 303 12.29 -29.78 16.95
CA PRO A 303 12.01 -28.41 17.38
C PRO A 303 11.50 -27.55 16.21
N PHE A 304 10.38 -27.94 15.60
CA PHE A 304 9.82 -27.28 14.40
C PHE A 304 9.60 -25.79 14.55
N LEU A 305 9.26 -25.29 15.76
CA LEU A 305 8.93 -23.90 16.01
C LEU A 305 9.89 -23.23 17.02
N THR A 306 10.69 -24.03 17.73
CA THR A 306 11.53 -23.59 18.85
C THR A 306 12.99 -23.37 18.48
N ASN A 307 13.47 -23.98 17.40
CA ASN A 307 14.80 -23.76 16.84
C ASN A 307 14.72 -22.85 15.60
N ALA A 308 15.66 -21.91 15.48
CA ALA A 308 15.64 -20.88 14.41
C ALA A 308 15.68 -21.47 12.98
N THR A 309 16.53 -22.46 12.74
CA THR A 309 16.67 -23.09 11.41
C THR A 309 15.44 -23.91 11.08
N TRP A 310 14.98 -24.73 12.02
CA TRP A 310 13.76 -25.52 11.87
C TRP A 310 12.53 -24.63 11.66
N ALA A 311 12.38 -23.55 12.43
CA ALA A 311 11.25 -22.65 12.31
C ALA A 311 11.22 -21.93 10.93
N ARG A 312 12.39 -21.53 10.43
CA ARG A 312 12.50 -20.95 9.07
C ARG A 312 12.14 -21.97 7.98
N ALA A 313 12.63 -23.20 8.09
CA ALA A 313 12.27 -24.28 7.16
C ALA A 313 10.74 -24.58 7.23
N THR A 314 10.22 -24.68 8.44
CA THR A 314 8.80 -24.95 8.67
C THR A 314 7.87 -23.89 8.06
N VAL A 315 8.17 -22.60 8.26
CA VAL A 315 7.32 -21.54 7.66
C VAL A 315 7.36 -21.60 6.14
N VAL A 316 8.53 -21.89 5.52
CA VAL A 316 8.64 -22.07 4.07
C VAL A 316 7.80 -23.26 3.60
N ILE A 317 7.93 -24.43 4.22
CA ILE A 317 7.18 -25.63 3.85
C ILE A 317 5.67 -25.45 3.98
N ILE A 318 5.21 -24.85 5.08
CA ILE A 318 3.76 -24.59 5.26
C ILE A 318 3.26 -23.54 4.25
N ASN A 319 4.06 -22.54 3.91
CA ASN A 319 3.69 -21.59 2.86
C ASN A 319 3.56 -22.26 1.48
N LEU A 320 4.39 -23.27 1.18
CA LEU A 320 4.29 -24.03 -0.07
C LEU A 320 2.95 -24.81 -0.13
N TRP A 321 2.55 -25.43 0.97
CA TRP A 321 1.26 -26.12 1.03
C TRP A 321 0.06 -25.21 0.76
N VAL A 322 0.14 -23.95 1.20
CA VAL A 322 -0.91 -22.95 0.94
C VAL A 322 -0.82 -22.37 -0.48
N GLY A 323 0.39 -22.08 -0.95
CA GLY A 323 0.61 -21.29 -2.17
C GLY A 323 0.61 -22.10 -3.49
N ILE A 324 1.07 -23.35 -3.45
CA ILE A 324 1.17 -24.21 -4.64
C ILE A 324 -0.15 -24.34 -5.39
N PRO A 325 -1.32 -24.60 -4.74
CA PRO A 325 -2.59 -24.75 -5.45
C PRO A 325 -3.03 -23.51 -6.24
N PHE A 326 -2.79 -22.32 -5.71
CA PHE A 326 -3.08 -21.07 -6.42
C PHE A 326 -2.23 -20.93 -7.68
N THR A 327 -0.93 -21.15 -7.55
CA THR A 327 -0.01 -21.11 -8.69
C THR A 327 -0.33 -22.19 -9.73
N MET A 328 -0.67 -23.40 -9.29
CA MET A 328 -1.11 -24.48 -10.17
C MET A 328 -2.32 -24.08 -11.02
N MET A 329 -3.33 -23.45 -10.43
CA MET A 329 -4.52 -23.01 -11.17
C MET A 329 -4.20 -21.92 -12.18
N GLN A 330 -3.44 -20.91 -11.78
CA GLN A 330 -3.02 -19.83 -12.70
C GLN A 330 -2.18 -20.36 -13.87
N VAL A 331 -1.17 -21.18 -13.57
CA VAL A 331 -0.32 -21.79 -14.59
C VAL A 331 -1.12 -22.71 -15.50
N THR A 332 -2.12 -23.43 -14.97
CA THR A 332 -3.02 -24.28 -15.77
C THR A 332 -3.75 -23.44 -16.84
N GLY A 333 -4.29 -22.27 -16.44
CA GLY A 333 -4.95 -21.36 -17.40
C GLY A 333 -4.02 -20.88 -18.51
N ILE A 334 -2.78 -20.51 -18.14
CA ILE A 334 -1.79 -20.03 -19.12
C ILE A 334 -1.30 -21.14 -20.05
N LEU A 335 -1.06 -22.36 -19.51
CA LEU A 335 -0.64 -23.51 -20.33
C LEU A 335 -1.66 -23.87 -21.41
N GLN A 336 -2.95 -23.63 -21.17
CA GLN A 336 -4.02 -23.91 -22.15
C GLN A 336 -4.02 -22.87 -23.30
N ASN A 337 -3.42 -21.71 -23.10
CA ASN A 337 -3.32 -20.65 -24.13
C ASN A 337 -2.09 -20.80 -25.04
N ILE A 338 -1.17 -21.71 -24.72
CA ILE A 338 -0.01 -21.97 -25.60
C ILE A 338 -0.52 -22.73 -26.84
N PRO A 339 -0.29 -22.21 -28.06
CA PRO A 339 -0.72 -22.87 -29.29
C PRO A 339 -0.19 -24.31 -29.40
N GLY A 340 -1.07 -25.27 -29.63
CA GLY A 340 -0.71 -26.70 -29.76
C GLY A 340 0.28 -26.97 -30.89
N GLU A 341 0.19 -26.18 -31.97
CA GLU A 341 1.06 -26.22 -33.14
C GLU A 341 2.55 -26.08 -32.78
N LEU A 342 2.90 -25.25 -31.77
CA LEU A 342 4.28 -25.13 -31.32
C LEU A 342 4.83 -26.44 -30.75
N TYR A 343 4.00 -27.18 -30.04
CA TYR A 343 4.36 -28.47 -29.49
C TYR A 343 4.44 -29.58 -30.56
N GLU A 344 3.59 -29.51 -31.58
CA GLU A 344 3.57 -30.45 -32.70
C GLU A 344 4.78 -30.24 -33.61
N ALA A 345 5.08 -28.99 -33.97
CA ALA A 345 6.27 -28.64 -34.76
C ALA A 345 7.57 -29.10 -34.03
N ALA A 346 7.69 -28.80 -32.75
CA ALA A 346 8.87 -29.22 -31.97
C ALA A 346 9.05 -30.75 -31.94
N ARG A 347 7.96 -31.51 -31.91
CA ARG A 347 8.02 -32.99 -31.95
C ARG A 347 8.43 -33.50 -33.32
N VAL A 348 7.97 -32.87 -34.41
CA VAL A 348 8.38 -33.18 -35.77
C VAL A 348 9.88 -32.94 -35.93
N ASP A 349 10.41 -31.86 -35.29
CA ASP A 349 11.84 -31.54 -35.25
C ASP A 349 12.66 -32.46 -34.30
N GLY A 350 12.03 -33.50 -33.71
CA GLY A 350 12.68 -34.47 -32.83
C GLY A 350 12.96 -33.96 -31.41
N ALA A 351 12.35 -32.84 -30.97
CA ALA A 351 12.56 -32.31 -29.65
C ALA A 351 11.93 -33.20 -28.56
N GLY A 352 12.76 -33.61 -27.57
CA GLY A 352 12.30 -34.33 -26.39
C GLY A 352 11.50 -33.44 -25.41
N PRO A 353 10.78 -34.03 -24.44
CA PRO A 353 9.94 -33.28 -23.47
C PRO A 353 10.69 -32.22 -22.69
N VAL A 354 11.94 -32.47 -22.34
CA VAL A 354 12.80 -31.52 -21.61
C VAL A 354 13.14 -30.32 -22.48
N THR A 355 13.50 -30.54 -23.74
CA THR A 355 13.79 -29.48 -24.72
C THR A 355 12.56 -28.60 -24.95
N ILE A 356 11.39 -29.21 -25.12
CA ILE A 356 10.10 -28.52 -25.30
C ILE A 356 9.81 -27.66 -24.05
N PHE A 357 10.03 -28.20 -22.85
CA PHE A 357 9.83 -27.45 -21.63
C PHE A 357 10.72 -26.19 -21.57
N PHE A 358 12.04 -26.35 -21.73
CA PHE A 358 12.97 -25.23 -21.58
C PHE A 358 12.94 -24.23 -22.74
N LYS A 359 12.62 -24.66 -23.97
CA LYS A 359 12.66 -23.79 -25.14
C LYS A 359 11.30 -23.18 -25.53
N ILE A 360 10.18 -23.80 -25.14
CA ILE A 360 8.84 -23.35 -25.50
C ILE A 360 8.03 -23.00 -24.25
N THR A 361 7.80 -23.97 -23.35
CA THR A 361 6.88 -23.80 -22.22
C THR A 361 7.38 -22.76 -21.22
N LEU A 362 8.61 -22.92 -20.72
CA LEU A 362 9.16 -22.05 -19.69
C LEU A 362 9.33 -20.59 -20.13
N PRO A 363 9.89 -20.28 -21.32
CA PRO A 363 9.99 -18.89 -21.76
C PRO A 363 8.64 -18.22 -21.94
N TYR A 364 7.66 -18.91 -22.53
CA TYR A 364 6.30 -18.40 -22.67
C TYR A 364 5.66 -18.14 -21.30
N MET A 365 5.77 -19.10 -20.40
CA MET A 365 5.25 -18.99 -19.03
C MET A 365 5.86 -17.79 -18.30
N LEU A 366 7.19 -17.65 -18.32
CA LEU A 366 7.88 -16.55 -17.67
C LEU A 366 7.47 -15.20 -18.27
N PHE A 367 7.34 -15.11 -19.59
CA PHE A 367 6.90 -13.89 -20.26
C PHE A 367 5.52 -13.43 -19.76
N VAL A 368 4.54 -14.35 -19.75
CA VAL A 368 3.16 -14.04 -19.33
C VAL A 368 3.03 -13.83 -17.82
N THR A 369 3.79 -14.60 -17.00
CA THR A 369 3.66 -14.56 -15.54
C THR A 369 4.58 -13.57 -14.86
N THR A 370 5.45 -12.87 -15.54
CA THR A 370 6.38 -11.91 -14.92
C THR A 370 5.67 -10.85 -14.06
N PRO A 371 4.58 -10.20 -14.49
CA PRO A 371 3.85 -9.25 -13.64
C PRO A 371 3.29 -9.91 -12.38
N TYR A 372 2.78 -11.14 -12.50
CA TYR A 372 2.32 -11.93 -11.37
C TYR A 372 3.46 -12.25 -10.38
N LEU A 373 4.63 -12.67 -10.88
CA LEU A 373 5.78 -12.97 -10.02
C LEU A 373 6.26 -11.73 -9.24
N ILE A 374 6.27 -10.55 -9.86
CA ILE A 374 6.60 -9.29 -9.18
C ILE A 374 5.60 -8.99 -8.07
N THR A 375 4.30 -9.10 -8.38
CA THR A 375 3.23 -8.87 -7.39
C THR A 375 3.29 -9.86 -6.24
N THR A 376 3.54 -11.15 -6.53
CA THR A 376 3.67 -12.21 -5.53
C THR A 376 4.91 -12.01 -4.66
N PHE A 377 6.04 -11.62 -5.24
CA PHE A 377 7.26 -11.30 -4.50
C PHE A 377 7.04 -10.15 -3.52
N THR A 378 6.42 -9.06 -3.99
CA THR A 378 6.04 -7.91 -3.17
C THR A 378 5.07 -8.32 -2.05
N GLY A 379 4.07 -9.15 -2.38
CA GLY A 379 3.12 -9.70 -1.40
C GLY A 379 3.80 -10.59 -0.35
N ASN A 380 4.81 -11.37 -0.73
CA ASN A 380 5.56 -12.21 0.20
C ASN A 380 6.45 -11.39 1.16
N ILE A 381 7.02 -10.25 0.74
CA ILE A 381 7.72 -9.34 1.67
C ILE A 381 6.75 -8.82 2.76
N ASN A 382 5.50 -8.57 2.39
CA ASN A 382 4.44 -8.12 3.29
C ASN A 382 3.56 -9.25 3.83
N ASN A 383 4.03 -10.50 3.81
CA ASN A 383 3.25 -11.65 4.26
C ASN A 383 3.18 -11.71 5.79
N PHE A 384 2.19 -11.01 6.34
CA PHE A 384 1.95 -11.00 7.78
C PHE A 384 1.40 -12.34 8.30
N ASN A 385 0.40 -12.89 7.60
CA ASN A 385 -0.43 -13.97 8.11
C ASN A 385 0.36 -15.26 8.37
N VAL A 386 1.17 -15.71 7.40
CA VAL A 386 1.90 -16.97 7.52
C VAL A 386 2.84 -16.94 8.72
N ILE A 387 3.58 -15.86 8.89
CA ILE A 387 4.54 -15.73 9.98
C ILE A 387 3.85 -15.53 11.33
N TYR A 388 2.91 -14.57 11.40
CA TYR A 388 2.27 -14.22 12.66
C TYR A 388 1.41 -15.36 13.23
N LEU A 389 0.60 -15.98 12.39
CA LEU A 389 -0.31 -17.05 12.83
C LEU A 389 0.41 -18.36 13.11
N LEU A 390 1.47 -18.68 12.36
CA LEU A 390 2.19 -19.95 12.54
C LEU A 390 3.21 -19.91 13.67
N THR A 391 4.05 -18.87 13.72
CA THR A 391 5.17 -18.77 14.67
C THR A 391 5.11 -17.56 15.59
N ALA A 392 4.29 -16.56 15.30
CA ALA A 392 4.36 -15.24 15.92
C ALA A 392 5.79 -14.64 15.92
N GLY A 393 6.58 -14.98 14.87
CA GLY A 393 7.96 -14.56 14.74
C GLY A 393 8.99 -15.39 15.53
N ALA A 394 8.54 -16.37 16.35
CA ALA A 394 9.42 -17.19 17.20
C ALA A 394 10.45 -18.00 16.36
N PRO A 395 11.56 -18.44 17.00
CA PRO A 395 12.00 -18.14 18.37
C PRO A 395 12.54 -16.73 18.53
N VAL A 396 12.24 -16.11 19.66
CA VAL A 396 12.68 -14.74 19.99
C VAL A 396 13.89 -14.82 20.91
N PRO A 397 15.06 -14.29 20.52
CA PRO A 397 16.22 -14.20 21.41
C PRO A 397 15.95 -13.27 22.60
N VAL A 398 16.56 -13.57 23.75
CA VAL A 398 16.41 -12.75 24.95
C VAL A 398 16.88 -11.31 24.65
N GLY A 399 16.03 -10.34 25.02
CA GLY A 399 16.29 -8.91 24.80
C GLY A 399 16.16 -8.42 23.35
N ALA A 400 15.76 -9.28 22.43
CA ALA A 400 15.53 -8.88 21.04
C ALA A 400 14.08 -8.39 20.84
N THR A 401 13.91 -7.38 20.00
CA THR A 401 12.58 -6.85 19.60
C THR A 401 11.92 -7.64 18.48
N ALA A 402 12.69 -8.49 17.77
CA ALA A 402 12.22 -9.38 16.71
C ALA A 402 12.68 -10.82 16.95
N GLY A 403 11.87 -11.78 16.52
CA GLY A 403 12.24 -13.20 16.47
C GLY A 403 12.93 -13.59 15.17
N LYS A 404 13.36 -14.85 15.10
CA LYS A 404 14.16 -15.39 13.98
C LYS A 404 13.36 -15.63 12.71
N THR A 405 12.03 -15.76 12.81
CA THR A 405 11.14 -15.89 11.66
C THR A 405 10.39 -14.59 11.33
N ASP A 406 10.54 -13.52 12.11
CA ASP A 406 9.90 -12.24 11.82
C ASP A 406 10.35 -11.69 10.46
N LEU A 407 9.39 -11.19 9.70
CA LEU A 407 9.60 -10.35 8.54
C LEU A 407 9.50 -8.87 8.95
N LEU A 408 9.89 -7.96 8.06
CA LEU A 408 9.77 -6.53 8.34
C LEU A 408 8.34 -6.13 8.75
N VAL A 409 7.31 -6.69 8.12
CA VAL A 409 5.90 -6.39 8.43
C VAL A 409 5.47 -6.92 9.80
N THR A 410 5.89 -8.12 10.21
CA THR A 410 5.54 -8.67 11.53
C THR A 410 6.33 -8.00 12.65
N TRP A 411 7.57 -7.62 12.38
CA TRP A 411 8.37 -6.83 13.32
C TRP A 411 7.83 -5.40 13.46
N LEU A 412 7.42 -4.76 12.37
CA LEU A 412 6.73 -3.47 12.41
C LEU A 412 5.48 -3.52 13.29
N TYR A 413 4.68 -4.58 13.17
CA TYR A 413 3.53 -4.79 14.03
C TYR A 413 3.93 -4.86 15.52
N LYS A 414 4.94 -5.66 15.86
CA LYS A 414 5.46 -5.74 17.24
C LYS A 414 5.99 -4.40 17.75
N LEU A 415 6.73 -3.67 16.92
CA LEU A 415 7.22 -2.35 17.28
C LEU A 415 6.10 -1.37 17.60
N THR A 416 5.00 -1.40 16.83
CA THR A 416 3.91 -0.44 16.97
C THR A 416 2.87 -0.88 17.98
N VAL A 417 2.42 -2.13 17.96
CA VAL A 417 1.32 -2.62 18.80
C VAL A 417 1.81 -3.09 20.16
N ASP A 418 2.88 -3.92 20.19
CA ASP A 418 3.32 -4.54 21.44
C ASP A 418 4.26 -3.62 22.24
N LEU A 419 5.21 -2.96 21.55
CA LEU A 419 6.25 -2.14 22.15
C LEU A 419 5.95 -0.63 22.17
N GLN A 420 5.02 -0.18 21.36
CA GLN A 420 4.66 1.23 21.20
C GLN A 420 5.86 2.13 20.79
N TYR A 421 6.76 1.60 19.94
CA TYR A 421 7.87 2.33 19.34
C TYR A 421 7.44 2.88 17.98
N PHE A 422 6.46 3.77 17.98
CA PHE A 422 5.78 4.25 16.78
C PHE A 422 6.72 4.95 15.80
N ASN A 423 7.66 5.76 16.30
CA ASN A 423 8.66 6.45 15.50
C ASN A 423 9.57 5.47 14.74
N VAL A 424 10.06 4.44 15.42
CA VAL A 424 10.90 3.39 14.81
C VAL A 424 10.08 2.55 13.83
N GLY A 425 8.85 2.16 14.22
CA GLY A 425 7.93 1.44 13.34
C GLY A 425 7.64 2.21 12.05
N ALA A 426 7.38 3.52 12.14
CA ALA A 426 7.16 4.36 10.96
C ALA A 426 8.38 4.39 10.03
N VAL A 427 9.61 4.49 10.56
CA VAL A 427 10.84 4.41 9.75
C VAL A 427 10.96 3.05 9.06
N VAL A 428 10.74 1.95 9.77
CA VAL A 428 10.77 0.59 9.19
C VAL A 428 9.75 0.47 8.05
N GLY A 429 8.53 1.02 8.24
CA GLY A 429 7.50 1.06 7.20
C GLY A 429 7.95 1.83 5.95
N ILE A 430 8.53 3.03 6.12
CA ILE A 430 9.06 3.83 5.01
C ILE A 430 10.18 3.11 4.29
N LEU A 431 11.15 2.56 5.02
CA LEU A 431 12.27 1.83 4.42
C LEU A 431 11.79 0.59 3.65
N THR A 432 10.82 -0.16 4.21
CA THR A 432 10.21 -1.31 3.53
C THR A 432 9.56 -0.87 2.23
N PHE A 433 8.78 0.22 2.24
CA PHE A 433 8.17 0.77 1.03
C PHE A 433 9.22 1.18 -0.01
N VAL A 434 10.28 1.89 0.38
CA VAL A 434 11.34 2.33 -0.53
C VAL A 434 12.05 1.13 -1.16
N ILE A 435 12.40 0.12 -0.36
CA ILE A 435 13.05 -1.11 -0.86
C ILE A 435 12.14 -1.81 -1.88
N LEU A 436 10.85 -1.98 -1.55
CA LEU A 436 9.87 -2.60 -2.44
C LEU A 436 9.68 -1.81 -3.74
N ALA A 437 9.55 -0.51 -3.66
CA ALA A 437 9.38 0.35 -4.82
C ALA A 437 10.59 0.26 -5.75
N VAL A 438 11.80 0.34 -5.20
CA VAL A 438 13.05 0.24 -5.99
C VAL A 438 13.17 -1.13 -6.65
N VAL A 439 12.99 -2.22 -5.90
CA VAL A 439 13.08 -3.59 -6.44
C VAL A 439 12.03 -3.83 -7.51
N SER A 440 10.78 -3.43 -7.26
CA SER A 440 9.67 -3.60 -8.21
C SER A 440 9.89 -2.79 -9.49
N LEU A 441 10.33 -1.54 -9.39
CA LEU A 441 10.60 -0.69 -10.55
C LEU A 441 11.77 -1.22 -11.40
N ILE A 442 12.87 -1.63 -10.75
CA ILE A 442 14.04 -2.21 -11.47
C ILE A 442 13.61 -3.50 -12.16
N THR A 443 12.90 -4.37 -11.47
CA THR A 443 12.46 -5.64 -12.02
C THR A 443 11.49 -5.40 -13.18
N TYR A 444 10.47 -4.56 -13.01
CA TYR A 444 9.48 -4.26 -14.06
C TYR A 444 10.10 -3.68 -15.32
N ARG A 445 11.00 -2.69 -15.20
CA ARG A 445 11.70 -2.08 -16.36
C ARG A 445 12.56 -3.06 -17.15
N ASN A 446 13.04 -4.13 -16.53
CA ASN A 446 13.86 -5.15 -17.17
C ASN A 446 13.03 -6.29 -17.79
N THR A 447 11.71 -6.30 -17.62
CA THR A 447 10.83 -7.35 -18.16
C THR A 447 10.58 -7.17 -19.65
N GLY A 448 10.38 -8.31 -20.36
CA GLY A 448 9.95 -8.31 -21.75
C GLY A 448 8.59 -7.64 -21.94
N SER A 449 7.69 -7.77 -20.96
CA SER A 449 6.36 -7.14 -20.97
C SER A 449 6.44 -5.60 -21.01
N TYR A 450 7.42 -4.99 -20.34
CA TYR A 450 7.64 -3.54 -20.42
C TYR A 450 8.25 -3.11 -21.77
N LYS A 451 9.19 -3.92 -22.30
CA LYS A 451 9.91 -3.59 -23.54
C LYS A 451 9.06 -3.77 -24.80
N ASN A 452 8.05 -4.65 -24.72
CA ASN A 452 7.17 -5.00 -25.83
C ASN A 452 5.73 -4.48 -25.65
N GLU A 453 5.53 -3.41 -24.87
CA GLU A 453 4.20 -2.76 -24.74
C GLU A 453 3.62 -2.33 -26.10
N GLU A 454 4.46 -2.09 -27.11
CA GLU A 454 4.05 -1.79 -28.50
C GLU A 454 3.77 -3.05 -29.34
N GLY A 455 4.08 -4.24 -28.85
CA GLY A 455 3.93 -5.52 -29.59
C GLY A 455 2.54 -6.16 -29.53
N PHE A 456 1.58 -5.53 -28.88
CA PHE A 456 0.18 -5.96 -28.81
C PHE A 456 -0.79 -5.05 -29.60
N GLN A 457 -0.26 -4.23 -30.52
CA GLN A 457 -1.07 -3.49 -31.49
C GLN A 457 -1.10 -4.21 -32.85
#